data_ef9ff80d2c2a0d148c19641a4d81f494
#
_entry.id   ef9ff80d2c2a0d148c19641a4d81f494
#
_cell.length_a   1.000
_cell.length_b   1.000
_cell.length_c   1.000
_cell.angle_alpha   90.00
_cell.angle_beta   90.00
_cell.angle_gamma   90.00
#
_symmetry.space_group_name_H-M   'P 1'
#
loop_
_entity.id
_entity.type
_entity.pdbx_description
1 polymer ?
#
loop_
_entity_poly.entity_id
_entity_poly.type
_entity_poly.pdbx_seq_one_letter_code
_entity_poly.pdbx_strand_id
1 'polypeptide(L)'
;MSKEKTLIIGGGQAACQTATSLKNKKYDGEIKIFCSENYLPYQRPPLSKKFLMGELDKERLFFKPEKFYTENQIAINLNSYVQRIDIENKEIFLKDNKKENYDNLVIATGTIPRKIDVDKKISDKVFYLRSIEDVLKIRDKIKESNKVTIIGGGYIGLEVAAIINKLGLQVTIVEMASRILERVTSETISSFYTKIHRQAGVEVLTNTSV
;
A
#
# COMPACT_ATOMS: atom_id res chain seq x y z
N MET A 1 -26.52 -6.51 29.21
CA MET A 1 -26.48 -6.83 27.77
C MET A 1 -25.04 -6.80 27.35
N SER A 2 -24.57 -7.76 26.53
CA SER A 2 -23.22 -7.69 25.93
C SER A 2 -23.14 -6.48 25.00
N LYS A 3 -22.01 -5.79 25.01
CA LYS A 3 -21.78 -4.69 24.06
C LYS A 3 -21.75 -5.22 22.64
N GLU A 4 -22.31 -4.45 21.70
CA GLU A 4 -22.18 -4.75 20.27
C GLU A 4 -20.70 -4.83 19.84
N LYS A 5 -20.39 -5.75 18.97
CA LYS A 5 -19.05 -5.97 18.47
C LYS A 5 -18.94 -5.57 16.99
N THR A 6 -18.13 -4.54 16.73
CA THR A 6 -17.80 -4.09 15.37
C THR A 6 -16.40 -4.59 14.99
N LEU A 7 -16.33 -5.44 13.97
CA LEU A 7 -15.06 -5.87 13.40
C LEU A 7 -14.77 -5.09 12.12
N ILE A 8 -13.49 -4.69 11.94
CA ILE A 8 -12.99 -3.97 10.76
C ILE A 8 -11.87 -4.80 10.14
N ILE A 9 -12.07 -5.27 8.92
CA ILE A 9 -11.07 -6.04 8.18
C ILE A 9 -10.25 -5.09 7.32
N GLY A 10 -8.95 -4.98 7.61
CA GLY A 10 -7.99 -4.13 6.91
C GLY A 10 -7.22 -3.21 7.85
N GLY A 11 -5.96 -2.90 7.52
CA GLY A 11 -5.05 -2.04 8.28
C GLY A 11 -4.72 -0.72 7.57
N GLY A 12 -5.61 -0.21 6.73
CA GLY A 12 -5.39 1.02 5.96
C GLY A 12 -6.12 2.24 6.50
N GLN A 13 -6.14 3.30 5.70
CA GLN A 13 -6.76 4.58 6.03
C GLN A 13 -8.25 4.43 6.37
N ALA A 14 -9.00 3.67 5.58
CA ALA A 14 -10.43 3.49 5.79
C ALA A 14 -10.71 2.83 7.14
N ALA A 15 -9.94 1.80 7.52
CA ALA A 15 -10.09 1.14 8.81
C ALA A 15 -9.80 2.08 9.99
N CYS A 16 -8.68 2.81 9.93
CA CYS A 16 -8.32 3.80 10.94
C CYS A 16 -9.38 4.90 11.07
N GLN A 17 -9.85 5.44 9.94
CA GLN A 17 -10.87 6.49 9.92
C GLN A 17 -12.20 5.98 10.48
N THR A 18 -12.63 4.77 10.12
CA THR A 18 -13.87 4.17 10.65
C THR A 18 -13.81 4.04 12.16
N ALA A 19 -12.73 3.42 12.69
CA ALA A 19 -12.58 3.26 14.13
C ALA A 19 -12.54 4.60 14.87
N THR A 20 -11.79 5.58 14.34
CA THR A 20 -11.73 6.94 14.88
C THR A 20 -13.11 7.62 14.88
N SER A 21 -13.85 7.51 13.77
CA SER A 21 -15.18 8.12 13.66
C SER A 21 -16.20 7.50 14.61
N LEU A 22 -16.17 6.19 14.81
CA LEU A 22 -17.02 5.51 15.77
C LEU A 22 -16.78 6.05 17.20
N LYS A 23 -15.51 6.17 17.61
CA LYS A 23 -15.17 6.71 18.93
C LYS A 23 -15.54 8.18 19.08
N ASN A 24 -15.31 9.01 18.06
CA ASN A 24 -15.72 10.42 18.07
C ASN A 24 -17.24 10.58 18.19
N LYS A 25 -18.01 9.62 17.68
CA LYS A 25 -19.47 9.57 17.82
C LYS A 25 -19.94 8.87 19.10
N LYS A 26 -19.02 8.64 20.04
CA LYS A 26 -19.31 8.01 21.34
C LYS A 26 -19.92 6.59 21.23
N TYR A 27 -19.56 5.86 20.16
CA TYR A 27 -19.93 4.45 20.05
C TYR A 27 -19.30 3.67 21.21
N ASP A 28 -20.11 3.00 22.01
CA ASP A 28 -19.71 2.30 23.23
C ASP A 28 -19.44 0.81 23.01
N GLY A 29 -19.71 0.30 21.81
CA GLY A 29 -19.43 -1.08 21.43
C GLY A 29 -17.93 -1.41 21.36
N GLU A 30 -17.64 -2.69 21.33
CA GLU A 30 -16.29 -3.21 21.11
C GLU A 30 -15.85 -2.96 19.65
N ILE A 31 -14.64 -2.46 19.45
CA ILE A 31 -14.05 -2.26 18.10
C ILE A 31 -12.77 -3.09 17.99
N LYS A 32 -12.72 -3.99 17.00
CA LYS A 32 -11.51 -4.75 16.65
C LYS A 32 -11.13 -4.50 15.19
N ILE A 33 -9.84 -4.22 14.95
CA ILE A 33 -9.26 -4.09 13.61
C ILE A 33 -8.38 -5.31 13.34
N PHE A 34 -8.54 -5.96 12.19
CA PHE A 34 -7.72 -7.08 11.74
C PHE A 34 -6.82 -6.64 10.60
N CYS A 35 -5.52 -6.53 10.88
CA CYS A 35 -4.49 -6.11 9.93
C CYS A 35 -3.72 -7.33 9.45
N SER A 36 -3.65 -7.56 8.15
CA SER A 36 -2.83 -8.63 7.57
C SER A 36 -1.32 -8.34 7.63
N GLU A 37 -0.95 -7.07 7.77
CA GLU A 37 0.43 -6.60 7.90
C GLU A 37 0.83 -6.51 9.39
N ASN A 38 2.13 -6.48 9.67
CA ASN A 38 2.68 -6.31 11.03
C ASN A 38 2.87 -4.84 11.40
N TYR A 39 1.97 -3.98 10.94
CA TYR A 39 2.07 -2.54 11.17
C TYR A 39 0.70 -1.97 11.54
N LEU A 40 0.72 -0.97 12.44
CA LEU A 40 -0.46 -0.14 12.70
C LEU A 40 -0.95 0.52 11.39
N PRO A 41 -2.22 0.90 11.29
CA PRO A 41 -2.72 1.60 10.10
C PRO A 41 -1.88 2.81 9.74
N TYR A 42 -1.42 2.87 8.48
CA TYR A 42 -0.45 3.85 8.00
C TYR A 42 -0.78 4.43 6.62
N GLN A 43 -0.12 5.56 6.31
CA GLN A 43 -0.24 6.30 5.07
C GLN A 43 0.57 5.62 3.96
N ARG A 44 -0.07 5.25 2.85
CA ARG A 44 0.60 4.65 1.70
C ARG A 44 1.26 5.66 0.75
N PRO A 45 0.75 6.89 0.54
CA PRO A 45 1.36 7.84 -0.39
C PRO A 45 2.84 8.15 -0.15
N PRO A 46 3.37 8.19 1.09
CA PRO A 46 4.80 8.40 1.31
C PRO A 46 5.70 7.24 0.87
N LEU A 47 5.14 6.03 0.65
CA LEU A 47 5.89 4.83 0.29
C LEU A 47 6.65 4.97 -1.03
N SER A 48 6.08 5.67 -2.02
CA SER A 48 6.73 5.97 -3.31
C SER A 48 7.55 7.27 -3.33
N LYS A 49 7.67 7.94 -2.17
CA LYS A 49 8.28 9.27 -2.02
C LYS A 49 9.35 9.28 -0.93
N LYS A 50 9.15 10.11 0.11
CA LYS A 50 10.11 10.31 1.21
C LYS A 50 10.49 9.03 1.95
N PHE A 51 9.55 8.08 2.08
CA PHE A 51 9.87 6.81 2.73
C PHE A 51 10.79 5.94 1.86
N LEU A 52 10.56 5.88 0.53
CA LEU A 52 11.48 5.18 -0.39
C LEU A 52 12.86 5.83 -0.39
N MET A 53 12.93 7.15 -0.33
CA MET A 53 14.19 7.91 -0.28
C MET A 53 14.95 7.73 1.04
N GLY A 54 14.29 7.28 2.11
CA GLY A 54 14.90 7.17 3.44
C GLY A 54 14.86 8.45 4.27
N GLU A 55 14.09 9.46 3.83
CA GLU A 55 13.92 10.76 4.49
C GLU A 55 12.75 10.78 5.48
N LEU A 56 12.07 9.67 5.68
CA LEU A 56 10.93 9.54 6.58
C LEU A 56 11.05 8.29 7.43
N ASP A 57 10.97 8.43 8.74
CA ASP A 57 10.94 7.32 9.66
C ASP A 57 9.61 6.57 9.59
N LYS A 58 9.65 5.28 9.87
CA LYS A 58 8.48 4.39 9.81
C LYS A 58 7.33 4.86 10.70
N GLU A 59 7.64 5.33 11.89
CA GLU A 59 6.69 5.81 12.90
C GLU A 59 5.86 7.00 12.39
N ARG A 60 6.43 7.82 11.53
CA ARG A 60 5.74 8.97 10.90
C ARG A 60 4.77 8.58 9.79
N LEU A 61 4.77 7.33 9.38
CA LEU A 61 3.77 6.80 8.45
C LEU A 61 2.44 6.54 9.16
N PHE A 62 2.45 6.17 10.43
CA PHE A 62 1.24 5.76 11.14
C PHE A 62 0.22 6.89 11.24
N PHE A 63 -1.06 6.59 10.98
CA PHE A 63 -2.15 7.55 11.13
C PHE A 63 -2.34 7.98 12.59
N LYS A 64 -2.16 7.04 13.51
CA LYS A 64 -2.26 7.23 14.95
C LYS A 64 -1.18 6.42 15.65
N PRO A 65 -0.61 6.92 16.75
CA PRO A 65 0.29 6.14 17.58
C PRO A 65 -0.46 5.02 18.31
N GLU A 66 0.24 3.99 18.73
CA GLU A 66 -0.33 2.83 19.45
C GLU A 66 -1.14 3.26 20.68
N LYS A 67 -0.64 4.25 21.42
CA LYS A 67 -1.31 4.84 22.59
C LYS A 67 -2.75 5.29 22.27
N PHE A 68 -3.00 5.84 21.09
CA PHE A 68 -4.34 6.26 20.67
C PHE A 68 -5.33 5.09 20.68
N TYR A 69 -4.94 3.94 20.14
CA TYR A 69 -5.80 2.76 20.07
C TYR A 69 -6.08 2.19 21.45
N THR A 70 -5.05 2.13 22.28
CA THR A 70 -5.16 1.65 23.67
C THR A 70 -6.09 2.55 24.51
N GLU A 71 -5.89 3.86 24.47
CA GLU A 71 -6.70 4.82 25.24
C GLU A 71 -8.16 4.87 24.78
N ASN A 72 -8.41 4.59 23.51
CA ASN A 72 -9.75 4.54 22.94
C ASN A 72 -10.37 3.13 22.97
N GLN A 73 -9.71 2.16 23.61
CA GLN A 73 -10.20 0.77 23.69
C GLN A 73 -10.54 0.19 22.30
N ILE A 74 -9.64 0.42 21.33
CA ILE A 74 -9.69 -0.16 19.98
C ILE A 74 -8.66 -1.30 19.94
N ALA A 75 -9.12 -2.53 19.83
CA ALA A 75 -8.22 -3.68 19.70
C ALA A 75 -7.66 -3.75 18.28
N ILE A 76 -6.33 -3.84 18.16
CA ILE A 76 -5.66 -4.06 16.86
C ILE A 76 -5.01 -5.43 16.88
N ASN A 77 -5.39 -6.26 15.91
CA ASN A 77 -4.82 -7.57 15.66
C ASN A 77 -3.92 -7.47 14.44
N LEU A 78 -2.61 -7.37 14.66
CA LEU A 78 -1.59 -7.39 13.60
C LEU A 78 -1.34 -8.83 13.12
N ASN A 79 -0.79 -9.00 11.91
CA ASN A 79 -0.55 -10.31 11.29
C ASN A 79 -1.79 -11.19 11.22
N SER A 80 -2.97 -10.59 11.20
CA SER A 80 -4.26 -11.27 11.29
C SER A 80 -4.99 -11.21 9.95
N TYR A 81 -4.67 -12.17 9.07
CA TYR A 81 -5.31 -12.28 7.76
C TYR A 81 -6.68 -12.97 7.87
N VAL A 82 -7.74 -12.24 7.53
CA VAL A 82 -9.09 -12.81 7.42
C VAL A 82 -9.21 -13.52 6.09
N GLN A 83 -9.42 -14.83 6.14
CA GLN A 83 -9.47 -15.69 4.96
C GLN A 83 -10.89 -15.89 4.43
N ARG A 84 -11.88 -15.91 5.32
CA ARG A 84 -13.28 -16.17 4.97
C ARG A 84 -14.22 -15.38 5.89
N ILE A 85 -15.34 -14.98 5.34
CA ILE A 85 -16.45 -14.36 6.06
C ILE A 85 -17.67 -15.29 5.93
N ASP A 86 -18.30 -15.60 7.04
CA ASP A 86 -19.58 -16.29 7.12
C ASP A 86 -20.64 -15.26 7.50
N ILE A 87 -21.45 -14.87 6.52
CA ILE A 87 -22.44 -13.81 6.68
C ILE A 87 -23.65 -14.33 7.48
N GLU A 88 -24.02 -15.60 7.28
CA GLU A 88 -25.20 -16.20 7.92
C GLU A 88 -24.98 -16.34 9.44
N ASN A 89 -23.79 -16.84 9.83
CA ASN A 89 -23.42 -17.02 11.22
C ASN A 89 -22.76 -15.78 11.84
N LYS A 90 -22.55 -14.70 11.06
CA LYS A 90 -21.82 -13.49 11.46
C LYS A 90 -20.45 -13.80 12.08
N GLU A 91 -19.66 -14.60 11.39
CA GLU A 91 -18.31 -15.00 11.80
C GLU A 91 -17.28 -14.63 10.75
N ILE A 92 -16.08 -14.27 11.19
CA ILE A 92 -14.88 -14.23 10.34
C ILE A 92 -13.93 -15.36 10.72
N PHE A 93 -13.20 -15.88 9.75
CA PHE A 93 -12.19 -16.92 9.93
C PHE A 93 -10.82 -16.40 9.56
N LEU A 94 -9.87 -16.52 10.48
CA LEU A 94 -8.49 -16.13 10.29
C LEU A 94 -7.68 -17.28 9.67
N LYS A 95 -6.56 -16.94 9.06
CA LYS A 95 -5.67 -17.93 8.43
C LYS A 95 -5.11 -18.96 9.42
N ASP A 96 -5.02 -18.63 10.71
CA ASP A 96 -4.58 -19.53 11.79
C ASP A 96 -5.72 -20.38 12.38
N ASN A 97 -6.84 -20.49 11.66
CA ASN A 97 -8.06 -21.22 12.05
C ASN A 97 -8.82 -20.65 13.23
N LYS A 98 -8.44 -19.50 13.75
CA LYS A 98 -9.25 -18.79 14.74
C LYS A 98 -10.48 -18.18 14.09
N LYS A 99 -11.53 -18.02 14.86
CA LYS A 99 -12.75 -17.36 14.44
C LYS A 99 -13.19 -16.29 15.43
N GLU A 100 -13.87 -15.28 14.91
CA GLU A 100 -14.47 -14.20 15.71
C GLU A 100 -15.86 -13.91 15.20
N ASN A 101 -16.80 -13.72 16.15
CA ASN A 101 -18.16 -13.31 15.85
C ASN A 101 -18.27 -11.79 15.81
N TYR A 102 -19.24 -11.28 15.06
CA TYR A 102 -19.52 -9.85 14.96
C TYR A 102 -21.01 -9.54 14.96
N ASP A 103 -21.37 -8.36 15.41
CA ASP A 103 -22.67 -7.76 15.17
C ASP A 103 -22.64 -6.90 13.90
N ASN A 104 -21.56 -6.13 13.76
CA ASN A 104 -21.30 -5.26 12.62
C ASN A 104 -19.94 -5.60 11.98
N LEU A 105 -19.88 -5.64 10.64
CA LEU A 105 -18.66 -5.92 9.90
C LEU A 105 -18.37 -4.81 8.90
N VAL A 106 -17.13 -4.28 8.92
CA VAL A 106 -16.62 -3.31 7.96
C VAL A 106 -15.50 -3.96 7.15
N ILE A 107 -15.65 -3.99 5.84
CA ILE A 107 -14.63 -4.51 4.91
C ILE A 107 -13.84 -3.32 4.35
N ALA A 108 -12.61 -3.16 4.81
CA ALA A 108 -11.69 -2.06 4.45
C ALA A 108 -10.33 -2.59 3.96
N THR A 109 -10.34 -3.68 3.20
CA THR A 109 -9.16 -4.44 2.79
C THR A 109 -8.27 -3.73 1.76
N GLY A 110 -8.80 -2.73 1.07
CA GLY A 110 -8.08 -2.01 0.02
C GLY A 110 -7.85 -2.86 -1.23
N THR A 111 -6.65 -2.75 -1.80
CA THR A 111 -6.27 -3.43 -3.04
C THR A 111 -4.89 -4.07 -2.93
N ILE A 112 -4.61 -5.04 -3.77
CA ILE A 112 -3.28 -5.66 -3.95
C ILE A 112 -2.75 -5.35 -5.35
N PRO A 113 -1.43 -5.27 -5.55
CA PRO A 113 -0.85 -5.14 -6.88
C PRO A 113 -1.19 -6.34 -7.75
N ARG A 114 -1.52 -6.09 -9.03
CA ARG A 114 -1.60 -7.17 -10.02
C ARG A 114 -0.18 -7.68 -10.28
N LYS A 115 0.02 -8.97 -10.10
CA LYS A 115 1.30 -9.60 -10.41
C LYS A 115 1.38 -9.88 -11.91
N ILE A 116 2.58 -9.72 -12.46
CA ILE A 116 2.93 -10.16 -13.82
C ILE A 116 3.53 -11.56 -13.74
N ASP A 117 3.37 -12.34 -14.78
CA ASP A 117 4.05 -13.62 -14.90
C ASP A 117 5.49 -13.38 -15.33
N VAL A 118 6.43 -13.89 -14.56
CA VAL A 118 7.87 -13.71 -14.80
C VAL A 118 8.61 -15.03 -14.65
N ASP A 119 9.66 -15.20 -15.44
CA ASP A 119 10.55 -16.35 -15.31
C ASP A 119 11.08 -16.47 -13.86
N LYS A 120 11.06 -17.67 -13.32
CA LYS A 120 11.57 -17.97 -11.98
C LYS A 120 13.02 -17.52 -11.77
N LYS A 121 13.83 -17.47 -12.85
CA LYS A 121 15.24 -17.04 -12.80
C LYS A 121 15.42 -15.55 -12.46
N ILE A 122 14.39 -14.73 -12.64
CA ILE A 122 14.43 -13.29 -12.37
C ILE A 122 13.41 -12.85 -11.31
N SER A 123 12.63 -13.79 -10.76
CA SER A 123 11.56 -13.49 -9.80
C SER A 123 12.06 -12.79 -8.53
N ASP A 124 13.30 -13.03 -8.12
CA ASP A 124 13.98 -12.39 -7.00
C ASP A 124 14.39 -10.92 -7.28
N LYS A 125 14.32 -10.51 -8.56
CA LYS A 125 14.62 -9.15 -9.03
C LYS A 125 13.37 -8.34 -9.32
N VAL A 126 12.18 -8.93 -9.17
CA VAL A 126 10.90 -8.27 -9.45
C VAL A 126 10.22 -7.89 -8.14
N PHE A 127 9.97 -6.60 -7.98
CA PHE A 127 9.39 -6.01 -6.78
C PHE A 127 8.08 -5.31 -7.12
N TYR A 128 7.17 -5.32 -6.17
CA TYR A 128 5.92 -4.57 -6.22
C TYR A 128 5.93 -3.55 -5.09
N LEU A 129 5.36 -2.39 -5.32
CA LEU A 129 5.32 -1.34 -4.30
C LEU A 129 3.88 -1.15 -3.80
N ARG A 130 3.62 -1.63 -2.60
CA ARG A 130 2.33 -1.46 -1.94
C ARG A 130 2.42 -1.29 -0.43
N SER A 131 3.36 -1.98 0.22
CA SER A 131 3.51 -2.04 1.68
C SER A 131 4.85 -1.47 2.15
N ILE A 132 4.98 -1.27 3.47
CA ILE A 132 6.26 -0.91 4.11
C ILE A 132 7.31 -1.97 3.78
N GLU A 133 6.96 -3.26 3.90
CA GLU A 133 7.88 -4.37 3.61
C GLU A 133 8.39 -4.35 2.17
N ASP A 134 7.52 -4.00 1.21
CA ASP A 134 7.94 -3.88 -0.18
C ASP A 134 9.00 -2.78 -0.35
N VAL A 135 8.80 -1.63 0.28
CA VAL A 135 9.76 -0.51 0.21
C VAL A 135 11.07 -0.88 0.86
N LEU A 136 11.07 -1.57 2.00
CA LEU A 136 12.30 -1.99 2.67
C LEU A 136 13.11 -2.94 1.77
N LYS A 137 12.46 -3.92 1.15
CA LYS A 137 13.10 -4.83 0.18
C LYS A 137 13.65 -4.08 -1.05
N ILE A 138 12.88 -3.14 -1.61
CA ILE A 138 13.31 -2.31 -2.74
C ILE A 138 14.53 -1.47 -2.33
N ARG A 139 14.50 -0.82 -1.16
CA ARG A 139 15.63 -0.02 -0.67
C ARG A 139 16.91 -0.83 -0.51
N ASP A 140 16.81 -2.05 0.00
CA ASP A 140 18.00 -2.90 0.12
C ASP A 140 18.54 -3.31 -1.24
N LYS A 141 17.66 -3.65 -2.19
CA LYS A 141 18.09 -4.04 -3.53
C LYS A 141 18.68 -2.89 -4.36
N ILE A 142 18.17 -1.68 -4.19
CA ILE A 142 18.69 -0.48 -4.88
C ILE A 142 20.17 -0.22 -4.53
N LYS A 143 20.60 -0.49 -3.30
CA LYS A 143 22.00 -0.28 -2.87
C LYS A 143 23.01 -1.08 -3.68
N GLU A 144 22.58 -2.22 -4.22
CA GLU A 144 23.39 -3.16 -5.02
C GLU A 144 23.16 -3.01 -6.52
N SER A 145 22.35 -2.04 -6.93
CA SER A 145 21.89 -1.90 -8.31
C SER A 145 22.42 -0.63 -8.96
N ASN A 146 22.65 -0.67 -10.27
CA ASN A 146 23.00 0.50 -11.07
C ASN A 146 21.86 0.91 -12.01
N LYS A 147 20.95 -0.02 -12.30
CA LYS A 147 19.84 0.18 -13.23
C LYS A 147 18.54 -0.35 -12.65
N VAL A 148 17.45 0.36 -12.90
CA VAL A 148 16.10 -0.05 -12.50
C VAL A 148 15.14 0.14 -13.65
N THR A 149 14.39 -0.90 -13.97
CA THR A 149 13.28 -0.83 -14.91
C THR A 149 11.96 -0.77 -14.13
N ILE A 150 11.12 0.21 -14.47
CA ILE A 150 9.80 0.40 -13.87
C ILE A 150 8.75 0.04 -14.90
N ILE A 151 7.91 -0.93 -14.56
CA ILE A 151 6.80 -1.37 -15.42
C ILE A 151 5.55 -0.59 -15.04
N GLY A 152 5.10 0.25 -15.94
CA GLY A 152 3.92 1.11 -15.83
C GLY A 152 4.25 2.58 -15.60
N GLY A 153 3.80 3.41 -16.54
CA GLY A 153 3.94 4.87 -16.53
C GLY A 153 2.79 5.60 -15.83
N GLY A 154 2.17 4.98 -14.81
CA GLY A 154 1.18 5.63 -13.95
C GLY A 154 1.82 6.51 -12.87
N TYR A 155 1.00 7.17 -12.03
CA TYR A 155 1.50 8.07 -10.97
C TYR A 155 2.57 7.43 -10.09
N ILE A 156 2.33 6.23 -9.56
CA ILE A 156 3.29 5.55 -8.68
C ILE A 156 4.59 5.24 -9.41
N GLY A 157 4.51 4.77 -10.65
CA GLY A 157 5.71 4.48 -11.46
C GLY A 157 6.56 5.72 -11.69
N LEU A 158 5.94 6.86 -12.02
CA LEU A 158 6.65 8.14 -12.20
C LEU A 158 7.25 8.66 -10.89
N GLU A 159 6.55 8.56 -9.77
CA GLU A 159 7.06 8.93 -8.46
C GLU A 159 8.30 8.12 -8.08
N VAL A 160 8.23 6.79 -8.26
CA VAL A 160 9.35 5.87 -8.01
C VAL A 160 10.51 6.18 -8.94
N ALA A 161 10.24 6.43 -10.24
CA ALA A 161 11.27 6.80 -11.22
C ALA A 161 12.02 8.06 -10.79
N ALA A 162 11.30 9.09 -10.37
CA ALA A 162 11.91 10.34 -9.91
C ALA A 162 12.81 10.12 -8.67
N ILE A 163 12.35 9.30 -7.71
CA ILE A 163 13.13 9.00 -6.49
C ILE A 163 14.38 8.17 -6.81
N ILE A 164 14.25 7.10 -7.58
CA ILE A 164 15.36 6.22 -7.92
C ILE A 164 16.41 6.95 -8.78
N ASN A 165 15.95 7.78 -9.72
CA ASN A 165 16.84 8.63 -10.51
C ASN A 165 17.60 9.64 -9.64
N LYS A 166 16.90 10.27 -8.67
CA LYS A 166 17.54 11.18 -7.69
C LYS A 166 18.57 10.47 -6.80
N LEU A 167 18.41 9.17 -6.56
CA LEU A 167 19.39 8.33 -5.86
C LEU A 167 20.59 7.95 -6.74
N GLY A 168 20.64 8.41 -8.01
CA GLY A 168 21.78 8.24 -8.91
C GLY A 168 21.75 6.97 -9.76
N LEU A 169 20.65 6.22 -9.78
CA LEU A 169 20.52 5.02 -10.62
C LEU A 169 20.00 5.38 -12.03
N GLN A 170 20.37 4.60 -13.02
CA GLN A 170 19.76 4.67 -14.35
C GLN A 170 18.35 4.09 -14.29
N VAL A 171 17.37 4.84 -14.81
CA VAL A 171 15.96 4.46 -14.75
C VAL A 171 15.36 4.39 -16.14
N THR A 172 14.70 3.28 -16.44
CA THR A 172 13.87 3.09 -17.63
C THR A 172 12.42 2.84 -17.19
N ILE A 173 11.48 3.61 -17.73
CA ILE A 173 10.03 3.36 -17.57
C ILE A 173 9.55 2.65 -18.82
N VAL A 174 8.86 1.52 -18.66
CA VAL A 174 8.21 0.77 -19.74
C VAL A 174 6.69 0.91 -19.56
N GLU A 175 6.01 1.45 -20.57
CA GLU A 175 4.56 1.67 -20.57
C GLU A 175 3.96 1.04 -21.83
N MET A 176 2.95 0.19 -21.62
CA MET A 176 2.25 -0.50 -22.71
C MET A 176 1.40 0.46 -23.56
N ALA A 177 0.84 1.48 -22.94
CA ALA A 177 0.04 2.50 -23.61
C ALA A 177 0.90 3.42 -24.50
N SER A 178 0.26 4.20 -25.37
CA SER A 178 0.91 5.14 -26.27
C SER A 178 1.60 6.31 -25.55
N ARG A 179 1.21 6.59 -24.33
CA ARG A 179 1.76 7.65 -23.47
C ARG A 179 1.66 7.31 -21.99
N ILE A 180 2.52 7.87 -21.17
CA ILE A 180 2.42 7.77 -19.71
C ILE A 180 1.14 8.46 -19.23
N LEU A 181 0.60 8.05 -18.09
CA LEU A 181 -0.62 8.61 -17.47
C LEU A 181 -1.85 8.60 -18.39
N GLU A 182 -1.89 7.79 -19.45
CA GLU A 182 -2.93 7.82 -20.50
C GLU A 182 -4.35 7.73 -19.93
N ARG A 183 -4.57 6.88 -18.94
CA ARG A 183 -5.89 6.65 -18.35
C ARG A 183 -6.36 7.72 -17.36
N VAL A 184 -5.49 8.65 -16.98
CA VAL A 184 -5.74 9.53 -15.82
C VAL A 184 -5.48 11.01 -16.09
N THR A 185 -4.84 11.36 -17.23
CA THR A 185 -4.59 12.76 -17.59
C THR A 185 -4.79 13.03 -19.09
N SER A 186 -4.85 14.33 -19.46
CA SER A 186 -4.84 14.74 -20.86
C SER A 186 -3.48 14.52 -21.51
N GLU A 187 -3.44 14.54 -22.84
CA GLU A 187 -2.20 14.41 -23.61
C GLU A 187 -1.20 15.52 -23.29
N THR A 188 -1.67 16.75 -23.09
CA THR A 188 -0.82 17.90 -22.72
C THR A 188 -0.06 17.61 -21.40
N ILE A 189 -0.76 17.12 -20.40
CA ILE A 189 -0.16 16.77 -19.10
C ILE A 189 0.80 15.58 -19.23
N SER A 190 0.40 14.56 -19.98
CA SER A 190 1.25 13.40 -20.26
C SER A 190 2.57 13.81 -20.95
N SER A 191 2.49 14.66 -21.97
CA SER A 191 3.66 15.19 -22.69
C SER A 191 4.57 16.00 -21.78
N PHE A 192 4.00 16.82 -20.92
CA PHE A 192 4.74 17.61 -19.92
C PHE A 192 5.53 16.69 -18.96
N TYR A 193 4.88 15.68 -18.36
CA TYR A 193 5.57 14.75 -17.46
C TYR A 193 6.63 13.92 -18.21
N THR A 194 6.36 13.47 -19.43
CA THR A 194 7.34 12.77 -20.27
C THR A 194 8.60 13.63 -20.47
N LYS A 195 8.41 14.91 -20.82
CA LYS A 195 9.52 15.85 -21.01
C LYS A 195 10.35 16.02 -19.73
N ILE A 196 9.71 16.23 -18.58
CA ILE A 196 10.42 16.41 -17.30
C ILE A 196 11.25 15.17 -16.94
N HIS A 197 10.68 13.97 -17.05
CA HIS A 197 11.39 12.74 -16.73
C HIS A 197 12.56 12.51 -17.67
N ARG A 198 12.40 12.73 -18.98
CA ARG A 198 13.48 12.63 -19.97
C ARG A 198 14.59 13.66 -19.73
N GLN A 199 14.25 14.89 -19.41
CA GLN A 199 15.22 15.93 -19.05
C GLN A 199 16.02 15.59 -17.79
N ALA A 200 15.42 14.84 -16.85
CA ALA A 200 16.11 14.34 -15.68
C ALA A 200 16.97 13.09 -15.94
N GLY A 201 16.99 12.58 -17.18
CA GLY A 201 17.78 11.39 -17.55
C GLY A 201 17.03 10.06 -17.44
N VAL A 202 15.73 10.09 -17.20
CA VAL A 202 14.89 8.88 -17.19
C VAL A 202 14.52 8.51 -18.62
N GLU A 203 14.80 7.29 -19.03
CA GLU A 203 14.34 6.74 -20.29
C GLU A 203 12.85 6.37 -20.20
N VAL A 204 12.06 6.76 -21.21
CA VAL A 204 10.60 6.47 -21.24
C VAL A 204 10.28 5.77 -22.55
N LEU A 205 9.93 4.50 -22.46
CA LEU A 205 9.52 3.62 -23.55
C LEU A 205 8.01 3.40 -23.50
N THR A 206 7.30 3.98 -24.45
CA THR A 206 5.84 3.78 -24.63
C THR A 206 5.57 2.75 -25.71
N ASN A 207 4.32 2.30 -25.88
CA ASN A 207 3.96 1.21 -26.79
C ASN A 207 4.80 -0.06 -26.58
N THR A 208 5.26 -0.30 -25.36
CA THR A 208 6.18 -1.39 -25.03
C THR A 208 5.58 -2.25 -23.91
N SER A 209 5.33 -3.53 -24.20
CA SER A 209 4.86 -4.53 -23.24
C SER A 209 6.03 -5.39 -22.73
N VAL A 210 5.87 -5.97 -21.57
CA VAL A 210 6.77 -6.95 -20.95
C VAL A 210 6.02 -8.25 -20.72
#